data_41b9a129bd6fa9e5f3e831d8c70c343e
#
_entry.id   41b9a129bd6fa9e5f3e831d8c70c343e
#
_cell.length_a   1.000
_cell.length_b   1.000
_cell.length_c   1.000
_cell.angle_alpha   90.00
_cell.angle_beta   90.00
_cell.angle_gamma   90.00
#
_symmetry.space_group_name_H-M   'P 1'
#
loop_
_entity.id
_entity.type
_entity.pdbx_description
1 polymer ?
#
loop_
_entity_poly.entity_id
_entity_poly.type
_entity_poly.pdbx_seq_one_letter_code
_entity_poly.pdbx_strand_id
1 'polypeptide(L)'
;MAIRFLDTILSGSLTISGSYTLPIIDTGSTGVLGQIGINGEVPYFFNSSSGWQAVSGSKPVPPPPPTYNIDYLIVAGGGGGGARRGSGGGGGGLRTTAGSATSGGGGSLESPITLTVGTTYTVTVGGGGTGAGAGSGTYGSKGGDSSVSGDGLATITSIGGGAGISLVSAQTGSQDGGCGGGGGAAGASSLYEAPPLHYGDGTVGQGYDGGYGSKAHNGGGGGGGGGGGAGGAGDNGVGDTNNYYGGGSNPGGSGLANNITGASVTYSAGGNAPNGIGGNYNSSESANSGNGSSGNAETAGVNNNSGNGGSGIVVLKVLTSDYTGTTTGSPTVTTDGSYTIIKFTASGTYTA
;
A
#
# COMPACT_ATOMS: atom_id res chain seq x y z
N MET A 1 -40.41 -3.35 34.39
CA MET A 1 -41.76 -3.67 33.87
C MET A 1 -41.80 -5.18 33.67
N ALA A 2 -42.54 -5.91 34.48
CA ALA A 2 -42.64 -7.36 34.33
C ALA A 2 -43.69 -7.66 33.26
N ILE A 3 -43.30 -8.29 32.17
CA ILE A 3 -44.25 -8.79 31.17
C ILE A 3 -44.82 -10.09 31.73
N ARG A 4 -46.11 -10.10 32.06
CA ARG A 4 -46.83 -11.32 32.46
C ARG A 4 -47.50 -11.89 31.22
N PHE A 5 -47.14 -13.09 30.84
CA PHE A 5 -47.88 -13.87 29.85
C PHE A 5 -49.03 -14.57 30.60
N LEU A 6 -50.26 -14.22 30.29
CA LEU A 6 -51.46 -14.90 30.78
C LEU A 6 -51.64 -16.21 29.98
N ASP A 7 -52.16 -17.24 30.64
CA ASP A 7 -52.39 -18.64 30.25
C ASP A 7 -53.07 -18.87 28.89
N THR A 8 -52.63 -18.23 27.83
CA THR A 8 -53.14 -18.49 26.48
C THR A 8 -52.04 -19.13 25.69
N ILE A 9 -52.27 -20.31 25.14
CA ILE A 9 -51.39 -20.97 24.20
C ILE A 9 -51.29 -20.05 22.95
N LEU A 10 -50.22 -19.28 22.86
CA LEU A 10 -49.91 -18.48 21.69
C LEU A 10 -49.34 -19.42 20.62
N SER A 11 -50.17 -19.85 19.68
CA SER A 11 -49.71 -20.44 18.42
C SER A 11 -49.28 -19.32 17.49
N GLY A 12 -48.04 -18.83 17.65
CA GLY A 12 -47.47 -17.77 16.82
C GLY A 12 -46.09 -17.39 17.30
N SER A 13 -45.27 -16.79 16.41
CA SER A 13 -43.95 -16.27 16.75
C SER A 13 -44.08 -14.96 17.53
N LEU A 14 -43.47 -14.87 18.72
CA LEU A 14 -43.29 -13.60 19.42
C LEU A 14 -42.04 -12.90 18.91
N THR A 15 -42.22 -11.78 18.22
CA THR A 15 -41.10 -10.93 17.85
C THR A 15 -40.99 -9.82 18.89
N ILE A 16 -39.85 -9.78 19.60
CA ILE A 16 -39.54 -8.70 20.54
C ILE A 16 -38.55 -7.78 19.83
N SER A 17 -38.96 -6.56 19.50
CA SER A 17 -38.09 -5.52 18.91
C SER A 17 -37.59 -4.60 20.03
N GLY A 18 -36.25 -4.48 20.16
CA GLY A 18 -35.57 -3.64 21.15
C GLY A 18 -34.53 -4.42 21.97
N SER A 19 -33.68 -3.68 22.68
CA SER A 19 -32.71 -4.29 23.60
C SER A 19 -33.39 -4.63 24.92
N TYR A 20 -33.52 -5.92 25.20
CA TYR A 20 -34.06 -6.40 26.48
C TYR A 20 -32.96 -7.13 27.25
N THR A 21 -32.77 -6.76 28.51
CA THR A 21 -31.91 -7.51 29.43
C THR A 21 -32.76 -8.57 30.12
N LEU A 22 -32.51 -9.83 29.79
CA LEU A 22 -33.13 -10.94 30.50
C LEU A 22 -32.44 -11.13 31.86
N PRO A 23 -33.19 -11.52 32.94
CA PRO A 23 -32.56 -11.81 34.21
C PRO A 23 -31.61 -13.01 34.08
N ILE A 24 -30.43 -12.90 34.69
CA ILE A 24 -29.52 -14.03 34.85
C ILE A 24 -30.17 -14.98 35.86
N ILE A 25 -30.29 -16.24 35.49
CA ILE A 25 -30.90 -17.26 36.35
C ILE A 25 -29.85 -18.30 36.77
N ASP A 26 -30.00 -18.79 37.98
CA ASP A 26 -29.37 -20.05 38.38
C ASP A 26 -30.36 -21.17 38.07
N THR A 27 -29.99 -22.09 37.20
CA THR A 27 -30.83 -23.23 36.78
C THR A 27 -31.17 -24.20 37.94
N GLY A 28 -30.47 -24.08 39.06
CA GLY A 28 -30.80 -24.77 40.30
C GLY A 28 -31.88 -24.08 41.14
N SER A 29 -32.26 -22.83 40.80
CA SER A 29 -33.30 -22.09 41.53
C SER A 29 -34.72 -22.44 41.07
N THR A 30 -35.68 -22.23 41.96
CA THR A 30 -37.11 -22.34 41.61
C THR A 30 -37.55 -21.10 40.86
N GLY A 31 -38.12 -21.29 39.66
CA GLY A 31 -38.70 -20.20 38.86
C GLY A 31 -40.21 -20.15 38.98
N VAL A 32 -40.80 -19.11 38.41
CA VAL A 32 -42.24 -18.97 38.23
C VAL A 32 -42.62 -19.49 36.84
N LEU A 33 -43.70 -20.23 36.75
CA LEU A 33 -44.22 -20.77 35.49
C LEU A 33 -44.26 -19.68 34.39
N GLY A 34 -43.71 -19.97 33.24
CA GLY A 34 -43.60 -19.04 32.11
C GLY A 34 -42.53 -17.96 32.26
N GLN A 35 -41.72 -18.00 33.30
CA GLN A 35 -40.57 -17.08 33.42
C GLN A 35 -39.49 -17.43 32.38
N ILE A 36 -38.92 -16.42 31.76
CA ILE A 36 -37.77 -16.54 30.85
C ILE A 36 -36.55 -15.91 31.49
N GLY A 37 -35.43 -16.60 31.45
CA GLY A 37 -34.15 -16.09 31.95
C GLY A 37 -32.99 -16.59 31.11
N ILE A 38 -31.79 -16.14 31.44
CA ILE A 38 -30.55 -16.60 30.78
C ILE A 38 -29.65 -17.25 31.83
N ASN A 39 -29.02 -18.35 31.47
CA ASN A 39 -27.86 -18.89 32.17
C ASN A 39 -26.69 -18.96 31.19
N GLY A 40 -25.72 -18.11 31.39
CA GLY A 40 -24.70 -17.84 30.36
C GLY A 40 -25.37 -17.20 29.13
N GLU A 41 -25.22 -17.80 28.00
CA GLU A 41 -25.79 -17.32 26.71
C GLU A 41 -27.06 -18.09 26.30
N VAL A 42 -27.50 -19.04 27.11
CA VAL A 42 -28.62 -19.90 26.75
C VAL A 42 -29.91 -19.35 27.36
N PRO A 43 -30.95 -19.09 26.57
CA PRO A 43 -32.25 -18.78 27.09
C PRO A 43 -32.93 -20.03 27.66
N TYR A 44 -33.57 -19.87 28.79
CA TYR A 44 -34.34 -20.91 29.48
C TYR A 44 -35.77 -20.41 29.74
N PHE A 45 -36.73 -21.30 29.72
CA PHE A 45 -38.07 -21.04 30.27
C PHE A 45 -38.33 -21.98 31.44
N PHE A 46 -39.07 -21.49 32.42
CA PHE A 46 -39.44 -22.30 33.57
C PHE A 46 -40.73 -23.04 33.31
N ASN A 47 -40.69 -24.36 33.49
CA ASN A 47 -41.85 -25.26 33.45
C ASN A 47 -42.04 -25.88 34.84
N SER A 48 -43.25 -25.81 35.39
CA SER A 48 -43.55 -26.29 36.73
C SER A 48 -43.33 -27.80 36.95
N SER A 49 -43.37 -28.60 35.88
CA SER A 49 -43.14 -30.04 35.97
C SER A 49 -41.69 -30.47 35.73
N SER A 50 -40.89 -29.66 35.05
CA SER A 50 -39.50 -30.01 34.60
C SER A 50 -38.46 -29.01 35.06
N GLY A 51 -38.84 -27.94 35.78
CA GLY A 51 -37.93 -26.85 36.13
C GLY A 51 -37.49 -25.98 34.94
N TRP A 52 -36.33 -25.39 35.01
CA TRP A 52 -35.74 -24.60 33.92
C TRP A 52 -35.36 -25.50 32.74
N GLN A 53 -35.94 -25.21 31.60
CA GLN A 53 -35.65 -25.92 30.34
C GLN A 53 -34.97 -24.97 29.35
N ALA A 54 -33.89 -25.41 28.77
CA ALA A 54 -33.29 -24.68 27.63
C ALA A 54 -34.30 -24.61 26.50
N VAL A 55 -34.40 -23.46 25.82
CA VAL A 55 -35.21 -23.31 24.64
C VAL A 55 -34.57 -24.16 23.54
N SER A 56 -35.17 -25.34 23.30
CA SER A 56 -34.65 -26.28 22.32
C SER A 56 -34.71 -25.67 20.90
N GLY A 57 -33.58 -25.61 20.23
CA GLY A 57 -33.49 -25.16 18.85
C GLY A 57 -32.59 -23.94 18.62
N SER A 58 -32.30 -23.14 19.63
CA SER A 58 -31.28 -22.11 19.55
C SER A 58 -29.97 -22.63 20.13
N LYS A 59 -29.13 -23.18 19.27
CA LYS A 59 -27.71 -23.26 19.63
C LYS A 59 -27.27 -21.82 19.93
N PRO A 60 -26.64 -21.51 21.09
CA PRO A 60 -26.16 -20.17 21.34
C PRO A 60 -25.33 -19.75 20.15
N VAL A 61 -25.67 -18.62 19.53
CA VAL A 61 -24.77 -18.00 18.55
C VAL A 61 -23.58 -17.52 19.38
N PRO A 62 -22.38 -18.04 19.14
CA PRO A 62 -21.20 -17.54 19.85
C PRO A 62 -21.13 -16.03 19.68
N PRO A 63 -20.74 -15.27 20.71
CA PRO A 63 -20.50 -13.85 20.51
C PRO A 63 -19.50 -13.67 19.35
N PRO A 64 -19.63 -12.62 18.55
CA PRO A 64 -18.67 -12.35 17.51
C PRO A 64 -17.28 -12.24 18.14
N PRO A 65 -16.24 -12.74 17.46
CA PRO A 65 -14.88 -12.64 17.96
C PRO A 65 -14.54 -11.17 18.28
N PRO A 66 -13.79 -10.89 19.34
CA PRO A 66 -13.38 -9.54 19.67
C PRO A 66 -12.55 -8.95 18.54
N THR A 67 -12.58 -7.63 18.39
CA THR A 67 -11.85 -6.88 17.36
C THR A 67 -11.05 -5.76 17.99
N TYR A 68 -10.00 -5.32 17.30
CA TYR A 68 -9.22 -4.14 17.68
C TYR A 68 -8.70 -3.41 16.43
N ASN A 69 -8.38 -2.13 16.58
CA ASN A 69 -7.89 -1.30 15.49
C ASN A 69 -6.36 -1.24 15.50
N ILE A 70 -5.79 -1.20 14.31
CA ILE A 70 -4.36 -0.99 14.11
C ILE A 70 -4.10 0.11 13.09
N ASP A 71 -2.96 0.78 13.24
CA ASP A 71 -2.41 1.65 12.22
C ASP A 71 -1.50 0.89 11.27
N TYR A 72 -1.34 1.42 10.06
CA TYR A 72 -0.45 0.83 9.07
C TYR A 72 0.29 1.86 8.21
N LEU A 73 1.38 1.42 7.63
CA LEU A 73 2.05 2.00 6.48
C LEU A 73 2.29 0.89 5.46
N ILE A 74 1.82 1.09 4.23
CA ILE A 74 2.02 0.16 3.12
C ILE A 74 2.70 0.94 2.00
N VAL A 75 3.93 0.56 1.68
CA VAL A 75 4.72 1.11 0.58
C VAL A 75 4.99 -0.01 -0.41
N ALA A 76 4.64 0.20 -1.67
CA ALA A 76 4.91 -0.74 -2.74
C ALA A 76 6.37 -0.66 -3.23
N GLY A 77 6.80 -1.59 -4.07
CA GLY A 77 8.09 -1.51 -4.73
C GLY A 77 8.16 -0.37 -5.73
N GLY A 78 9.29 0.31 -5.83
CA GLY A 78 9.57 1.35 -6.83
C GLY A 78 9.87 0.75 -8.20
N GLY A 79 9.65 1.51 -9.28
CA GLY A 79 9.94 1.10 -10.65
C GLY A 79 11.43 1.14 -10.99
N GLY A 80 11.86 0.30 -11.93
CA GLY A 80 13.21 0.33 -12.50
C GLY A 80 13.40 1.50 -13.46
N GLY A 81 14.62 2.03 -13.58
CA GLY A 81 14.95 3.13 -14.48
C GLY A 81 15.05 2.71 -15.95
N GLY A 82 14.93 3.67 -16.87
CA GLY A 82 15.13 3.48 -18.31
C GLY A 82 16.62 3.61 -18.71
N ALA A 83 17.06 2.90 -19.74
CA ALA A 83 18.40 3.01 -20.30
C ALA A 83 18.48 4.06 -21.44
N ARG A 84 19.66 4.46 -21.83
CA ARG A 84 19.95 5.33 -23.00
C ARG A 84 19.12 6.63 -23.03
N ARG A 85 19.52 7.62 -22.26
CA ARG A 85 18.74 8.85 -22.00
C ARG A 85 17.38 8.53 -21.47
N GLY A 86 17.33 7.43 -20.71
CA GLY A 86 16.13 6.92 -20.12
C GLY A 86 15.63 7.79 -18.97
N SER A 87 14.36 7.67 -18.68
CA SER A 87 13.71 8.36 -17.56
C SER A 87 13.91 7.62 -16.24
N GLY A 88 13.63 8.33 -15.15
CA GLY A 88 13.53 7.73 -13.82
C GLY A 88 12.31 6.85 -13.67
N GLY A 89 12.42 5.75 -12.91
CA GLY A 89 11.27 4.96 -12.45
C GLY A 89 10.49 5.72 -11.36
N GLY A 90 9.19 5.52 -11.30
CA GLY A 90 8.33 6.06 -10.22
C GLY A 90 8.56 5.36 -8.90
N GLY A 91 8.36 6.06 -7.78
CA GLY A 91 8.28 5.46 -6.46
C GLY A 91 7.08 4.52 -6.35
N GLY A 92 7.12 3.55 -5.42
CA GLY A 92 5.96 2.74 -5.09
C GLY A 92 4.85 3.58 -4.45
N GLY A 93 3.59 3.22 -4.63
CA GLY A 93 2.49 3.87 -3.94
C GLY A 93 2.69 3.83 -2.42
N LEU A 94 2.21 4.85 -1.73
CA LEU A 94 2.27 4.95 -0.28
C LEU A 94 0.87 5.20 0.31
N ARG A 95 0.42 4.29 1.17
CA ARG A 95 -0.83 4.39 1.93
C ARG A 95 -0.55 4.28 3.42
N THR A 96 -1.18 5.13 4.23
CA THR A 96 -0.92 5.14 5.68
C THR A 96 -2.09 5.71 6.47
N THR A 97 -2.21 5.26 7.70
CA THR A 97 -3.15 5.79 8.70
C THR A 97 -2.47 6.72 9.70
N ALA A 98 -1.14 6.64 9.83
CA ALA A 98 -0.37 7.37 10.83
C ALA A 98 1.07 7.62 10.39
N GLY A 99 1.77 8.48 11.10
CA GLY A 99 3.21 8.71 10.94
C GLY A 99 3.59 9.78 9.91
N SER A 100 2.63 10.32 9.20
CA SER A 100 2.77 11.49 8.30
C SER A 100 1.50 12.32 8.35
N ALA A 101 1.51 13.48 7.68
CA ALA A 101 0.31 14.32 7.59
C ALA A 101 -0.69 13.81 6.53
N THR A 102 -0.21 13.04 5.55
CA THR A 102 -0.98 12.58 4.38
C THR A 102 -0.55 11.17 3.96
N SER A 103 -1.37 10.50 3.15
CA SER A 103 -0.92 9.43 2.26
C SER A 103 -0.20 10.02 1.04
N GLY A 104 0.38 9.19 0.17
CA GLY A 104 1.06 9.65 -1.04
C GLY A 104 0.10 10.36 -2.00
N GLY A 105 0.66 11.12 -2.97
CA GLY A 105 -0.12 11.83 -3.97
C GLY A 105 -1.03 12.92 -3.39
N GLY A 106 -0.71 13.46 -2.20
CA GLY A 106 -1.54 14.44 -1.50
C GLY A 106 -2.84 13.88 -0.94
N GLY A 107 -3.00 12.54 -0.89
CA GLY A 107 -4.17 11.88 -0.30
C GLY A 107 -4.27 12.11 1.21
N SER A 108 -5.49 12.13 1.75
CA SER A 108 -5.69 12.19 3.21
C SER A 108 -5.12 10.96 3.90
N LEU A 109 -4.83 11.08 5.20
CA LEU A 109 -4.62 9.91 6.04
C LEU A 109 -5.84 8.98 5.98
N GLU A 110 -5.57 7.69 5.89
CA GLU A 110 -6.62 6.69 5.88
C GLU A 110 -7.09 6.37 7.30
N SER A 111 -8.19 5.67 7.42
CA SER A 111 -8.68 5.21 8.73
C SER A 111 -7.93 3.95 9.18
N PRO A 112 -7.65 3.80 10.48
CA PRO A 112 -7.15 2.53 11.03
C PRO A 112 -8.03 1.36 10.61
N ILE A 113 -7.43 0.19 10.47
CA ILE A 113 -8.15 -1.03 10.11
C ILE A 113 -8.51 -1.83 11.34
N THR A 114 -9.68 -2.46 11.28
CA THR A 114 -10.17 -3.34 12.34
C THR A 114 -9.79 -4.78 12.04
N LEU A 115 -9.08 -5.42 12.95
CA LEU A 115 -8.72 -6.83 12.89
C LEU A 115 -9.56 -7.65 13.83
N THR A 116 -9.89 -8.88 13.43
CA THR A 116 -10.64 -9.84 14.24
C THR A 116 -9.67 -10.81 14.92
N VAL A 117 -9.77 -10.94 16.23
CA VAL A 117 -8.92 -11.84 17.03
C VAL A 117 -9.00 -13.28 16.51
N GLY A 118 -7.86 -13.93 16.39
CA GLY A 118 -7.74 -15.29 15.86
C GLY A 118 -7.70 -15.39 14.33
N THR A 119 -7.91 -14.28 13.60
CA THR A 119 -7.85 -14.25 12.14
C THR A 119 -6.41 -14.01 11.66
N THR A 120 -6.00 -14.78 10.65
CA THR A 120 -4.69 -14.60 10.01
C THR A 120 -4.80 -13.69 8.81
N TYR A 121 -4.01 -12.62 8.81
CA TYR A 121 -3.91 -11.63 7.73
C TYR A 121 -2.63 -11.85 6.94
N THR A 122 -2.76 -11.84 5.62
CA THR A 122 -1.64 -11.96 4.70
C THR A 122 -1.06 -10.59 4.42
N VAL A 123 0.26 -10.48 4.55
CA VAL A 123 1.05 -9.29 4.22
C VAL A 123 1.88 -9.60 2.99
N THR A 124 1.67 -8.84 1.91
CA THR A 124 2.48 -8.93 0.70
C THR A 124 3.40 -7.72 0.63
N VAL A 125 4.69 -7.94 0.40
CA VAL A 125 5.70 -6.90 0.18
C VAL A 125 6.20 -6.99 -1.25
N GLY A 126 5.94 -5.94 -2.03
CA GLY A 126 6.30 -5.85 -3.44
C GLY A 126 7.80 -5.70 -3.65
N GLY A 127 8.35 -6.41 -4.61
CA GLY A 127 9.75 -6.24 -5.05
C GLY A 127 9.93 -4.96 -5.85
N GLY A 128 11.14 -4.42 -5.89
CA GLY A 128 11.50 -3.35 -6.81
C GLY A 128 11.52 -3.83 -8.27
N GLY A 129 11.17 -2.94 -9.18
CA GLY A 129 11.24 -3.19 -10.61
C GLY A 129 12.69 -3.31 -11.08
N THR A 130 12.95 -4.16 -12.06
CA THR A 130 14.28 -4.29 -12.68
C THR A 130 14.55 -3.09 -13.59
N GLY A 131 15.79 -2.60 -13.57
CA GLY A 131 16.24 -1.58 -14.51
C GLY A 131 16.35 -2.10 -15.92
N ALA A 132 16.29 -1.19 -16.90
CA ALA A 132 16.47 -1.50 -18.30
C ALA A 132 17.90 -2.02 -18.57
N GLY A 133 18.00 -3.08 -19.36
CA GLY A 133 19.29 -3.60 -19.84
C GLY A 133 19.98 -2.66 -20.84
N ALA A 134 21.29 -2.87 -21.04
CA ALA A 134 22.05 -2.15 -22.04
C ALA A 134 21.52 -2.46 -23.45
N GLY A 135 20.92 -1.49 -24.10
CA GLY A 135 20.39 -1.63 -25.46
C GLY A 135 19.35 -0.56 -25.78
N SER A 136 19.16 -0.32 -27.10
CA SER A 136 18.06 0.52 -27.56
C SER A 136 16.73 -0.22 -27.44
N GLY A 137 15.74 0.42 -26.88
CA GLY A 137 14.37 -0.10 -26.79
C GLY A 137 14.10 -1.01 -25.58
N THR A 138 15.02 -1.08 -24.60
CA THR A 138 14.75 -1.79 -23.33
C THR A 138 14.19 -0.82 -22.31
N TYR A 139 13.19 -1.27 -21.55
CA TYR A 139 12.52 -0.50 -20.52
C TYR A 139 12.83 -1.08 -19.16
N GLY A 140 12.71 -0.25 -18.13
CA GLY A 140 12.56 -0.76 -16.77
C GLY A 140 11.28 -1.57 -16.63
N SER A 141 11.12 -2.27 -15.53
CA SER A 141 9.86 -2.89 -15.14
C SER A 141 9.19 -2.13 -14.01
N LYS A 142 7.88 -2.27 -13.91
CA LYS A 142 7.12 -1.77 -12.74
C LYS A 142 7.61 -2.44 -11.47
N GLY A 143 7.47 -1.74 -10.35
CA GLY A 143 7.56 -2.33 -9.03
C GLY A 143 6.38 -3.27 -8.75
N GLY A 144 6.54 -4.17 -7.79
CA GLY A 144 5.48 -5.03 -7.29
C GLY A 144 4.57 -4.31 -6.30
N ASP A 145 3.30 -4.71 -6.26
CA ASP A 145 2.33 -4.21 -5.29
C ASP A 145 2.63 -4.72 -3.88
N SER A 146 2.31 -3.90 -2.87
CA SER A 146 2.28 -4.31 -1.47
C SER A 146 0.85 -4.28 -0.94
N SER A 147 0.48 -5.23 -0.09
CA SER A 147 -0.89 -5.29 0.40
C SER A 147 -1.03 -5.94 1.78
N VAL A 148 -2.17 -5.65 2.43
CA VAL A 148 -2.67 -6.39 3.60
C VAL A 148 -4.07 -6.90 3.27
N SER A 149 -4.32 -8.19 3.50
CA SER A 149 -5.60 -8.84 3.22
C SER A 149 -5.90 -9.93 4.25
N GLY A 150 -7.17 -10.27 4.42
CA GLY A 150 -7.62 -11.35 5.32
C GLY A 150 -9.13 -11.39 5.41
N ASP A 151 -9.65 -12.39 6.12
CA ASP A 151 -11.09 -12.53 6.28
C ASP A 151 -11.67 -11.32 7.05
N GLY A 152 -12.79 -10.82 6.56
CA GLY A 152 -13.44 -9.63 7.12
C GLY A 152 -12.73 -8.29 6.81
N LEU A 153 -11.58 -8.29 6.12
CA LEU A 153 -10.86 -7.08 5.72
C LEU A 153 -10.86 -6.91 4.20
N ALA A 154 -11.40 -5.79 3.72
CA ALA A 154 -11.20 -5.40 2.32
C ALA A 154 -9.69 -5.22 2.06
N THR A 155 -9.17 -5.88 1.03
CA THR A 155 -7.74 -5.82 0.70
C THR A 155 -7.28 -4.37 0.50
N ILE A 156 -6.24 -3.98 1.21
CA ILE A 156 -5.61 -2.67 1.07
C ILE A 156 -4.34 -2.86 0.24
N THR A 157 -4.30 -2.25 -0.95
CA THR A 157 -3.18 -2.40 -1.88
C THR A 157 -2.54 -1.05 -2.17
N SER A 158 -1.23 -0.98 -2.01
CA SER A 158 -0.38 0.06 -2.59
C SER A 158 0.19 -0.46 -3.91
N ILE A 159 0.06 0.33 -4.97
CA ILE A 159 0.43 -0.05 -6.34
C ILE A 159 1.91 0.17 -6.57
N GLY A 160 2.58 -0.76 -7.25
CA GLY A 160 3.99 -0.64 -7.62
C GLY A 160 4.28 0.59 -8.46
N GLY A 161 5.47 1.15 -8.33
CA GLY A 161 5.92 2.32 -9.09
C GLY A 161 6.03 2.05 -10.57
N GLY A 162 5.74 3.05 -11.39
CA GLY A 162 5.83 2.99 -12.85
C GLY A 162 7.26 2.83 -13.35
N ALA A 163 7.44 2.14 -14.45
CA ALA A 163 8.75 1.92 -15.07
C ALA A 163 9.28 3.19 -15.73
N GLY A 164 10.59 3.41 -15.67
CA GLY A 164 11.28 4.35 -16.54
C GLY A 164 11.44 3.78 -17.94
N ILE A 165 11.36 4.63 -18.96
CA ILE A 165 11.49 4.24 -20.36
C ILE A 165 12.76 4.76 -20.98
N SER A 166 13.21 4.07 -22.03
CA SER A 166 14.40 4.42 -22.81
C SER A 166 14.06 5.40 -23.94
N LEU A 167 15.11 5.89 -24.62
CA LEU A 167 15.01 6.75 -25.80
C LEU A 167 13.99 6.21 -26.83
N VAL A 168 13.10 7.07 -27.30
CA VAL A 168 12.24 6.85 -28.48
C VAL A 168 11.29 5.65 -28.38
N SER A 169 10.56 5.55 -27.31
CA SER A 169 9.60 4.47 -27.20
C SER A 169 8.18 4.99 -27.12
N ALA A 170 7.28 4.30 -27.82
CA ALA A 170 5.86 4.52 -27.61
C ALA A 170 5.50 4.17 -26.17
N GLN A 171 4.59 4.92 -25.60
CA GLN A 171 4.01 4.60 -24.28
C GLN A 171 3.48 3.16 -24.26
N THR A 172 3.88 2.38 -23.28
CA THR A 172 3.49 0.97 -23.16
C THR A 172 2.50 0.71 -22.01
N GLY A 173 2.06 1.78 -21.29
CA GLY A 173 1.23 1.62 -20.07
C GLY A 173 1.99 1.08 -18.86
N SER A 174 3.27 0.66 -19.05
CA SER A 174 4.12 0.22 -17.93
C SER A 174 4.66 1.37 -17.08
N GLN A 175 4.44 2.62 -17.51
CA GLN A 175 4.85 3.83 -16.81
C GLN A 175 3.89 4.23 -15.69
N ASP A 176 2.62 3.91 -15.83
CA ASP A 176 1.65 4.21 -14.77
C ASP A 176 1.90 3.33 -13.56
N GLY A 177 1.71 3.89 -12.38
CA GLY A 177 1.98 3.17 -11.13
C GLY A 177 1.39 3.83 -9.90
N GLY A 178 1.85 3.40 -8.73
CA GLY A 178 1.58 4.12 -7.48
C GLY A 178 2.09 5.55 -7.57
N CYS A 179 3.36 5.71 -8.01
CA CYS A 179 3.87 6.95 -8.57
C CYS A 179 4.26 6.66 -10.03
N GLY A 180 4.05 7.60 -10.93
CA GLY A 180 4.28 7.43 -12.35
C GLY A 180 5.76 7.41 -12.72
N GLY A 181 6.16 6.62 -13.71
CA GLY A 181 7.49 6.66 -14.29
C GLY A 181 7.68 7.89 -15.18
N GLY A 182 8.89 8.38 -15.32
CA GLY A 182 9.20 9.53 -16.18
C GLY A 182 9.12 9.19 -17.67
N GLY A 183 8.97 10.21 -18.51
CA GLY A 183 8.99 10.14 -19.96
C GLY A 183 10.41 10.06 -20.51
N GLY A 184 10.65 9.20 -21.50
CA GLY A 184 11.97 9.08 -22.16
C GLY A 184 12.29 10.27 -23.05
N ALA A 185 13.56 10.52 -23.30
CA ALA A 185 14.01 11.53 -24.24
C ALA A 185 13.68 11.16 -25.69
N ALA A 186 13.52 12.13 -26.58
CA ALA A 186 13.46 11.90 -28.02
C ALA A 186 14.75 12.37 -28.73
N GLY A 187 15.17 11.64 -29.78
CA GLY A 187 16.30 12.04 -30.61
C GLY A 187 15.93 13.15 -31.61
N ALA A 188 16.95 13.90 -32.12
CA ALA A 188 16.75 15.01 -33.04
C ALA A 188 16.09 14.59 -34.36
N SER A 189 16.26 13.35 -34.81
CA SER A 189 15.72 12.79 -36.04
C SER A 189 14.33 12.11 -35.87
N SER A 190 13.74 12.12 -34.69
CA SER A 190 12.43 11.53 -34.52
C SER A 190 11.38 12.41 -35.18
N LEU A 191 10.69 11.84 -36.18
CA LEU A 191 9.56 12.47 -36.88
C LEU A 191 8.34 12.67 -35.97
N TYR A 192 8.42 12.35 -34.70
CA TYR A 192 7.37 12.60 -33.74
C TYR A 192 7.35 14.09 -33.38
N GLU A 193 6.68 14.83 -34.28
CA GLU A 193 6.25 16.19 -33.95
C GLU A 193 5.01 16.12 -33.07
N ALA A 194 5.17 16.01 -31.79
CA ALA A 194 4.09 16.46 -30.93
C ALA A 194 4.41 16.35 -29.46
N PRO A 195 3.81 17.24 -28.69
CA PRO A 195 4.01 17.39 -27.26
C PRO A 195 3.40 16.23 -26.51
N PRO A 196 3.64 16.26 -25.26
CA PRO A 196 4.87 15.94 -24.54
C PRO A 196 5.17 14.45 -24.61
N LEU A 197 6.43 14.09 -24.61
CA LEU A 197 6.82 12.68 -24.55
C LEU A 197 6.26 12.09 -23.25
N HIS A 198 5.35 11.17 -23.42
CA HIS A 198 4.51 10.61 -22.36
C HIS A 198 5.29 10.23 -21.10
N TYR A 199 4.74 10.60 -19.98
CA TYR A 199 5.11 10.16 -18.63
C TYR A 199 4.04 9.17 -18.12
N GLY A 200 4.29 8.53 -17.00
CA GLY A 200 3.30 7.68 -16.34
C GLY A 200 2.47 8.47 -15.33
N ASP A 201 1.21 8.14 -15.27
CA ASP A 201 0.30 8.68 -14.27
C ASP A 201 0.54 8.02 -12.91
N GLY A 202 0.51 8.84 -11.86
CA GLY A 202 0.45 8.38 -10.48
C GLY A 202 -0.97 7.98 -10.09
N THR A 203 -1.08 7.05 -9.17
CA THR A 203 -2.40 6.69 -8.60
C THR A 203 -2.81 7.73 -7.57
N VAL A 204 -3.98 8.32 -7.77
CA VAL A 204 -4.56 9.30 -6.83
C VAL A 204 -4.57 8.75 -5.40
N GLY A 205 -4.07 9.52 -4.45
CA GLY A 205 -3.98 9.13 -3.04
C GLY A 205 -2.83 8.15 -2.71
N GLN A 206 -1.94 7.84 -3.68
CA GLN A 206 -0.79 6.98 -3.47
C GLN A 206 0.53 7.59 -3.95
N GLY A 207 0.51 8.42 -4.99
CA GLY A 207 1.71 9.07 -5.52
C GLY A 207 1.40 10.03 -6.66
N TYR A 208 2.43 10.76 -7.08
CA TYR A 208 2.35 11.76 -8.14
C TYR A 208 2.87 11.23 -9.47
N ASP A 209 2.55 11.97 -10.52
CA ASP A 209 2.95 11.69 -11.89
C ASP A 209 4.46 11.84 -12.09
N GLY A 210 4.98 11.15 -13.12
CA GLY A 210 6.32 11.40 -13.63
C GLY A 210 6.42 12.71 -14.43
N GLY A 211 7.65 13.17 -14.66
CA GLY A 211 7.94 14.30 -15.55
C GLY A 211 7.95 13.89 -17.02
N TYR A 212 7.67 14.84 -17.92
CA TYR A 212 7.79 14.63 -19.37
C TYR A 212 9.25 14.38 -19.78
N GLY A 213 9.46 13.60 -20.83
CA GLY A 213 10.71 13.66 -21.57
C GLY A 213 10.79 14.91 -22.46
N SER A 214 12.00 15.30 -22.85
CA SER A 214 12.21 16.39 -23.79
C SER A 214 12.79 15.91 -25.14
N LYS A 215 12.56 16.73 -26.15
CA LYS A 215 13.12 16.55 -27.51
C LYS A 215 14.53 17.15 -27.60
N ALA A 216 15.38 16.52 -28.33
CA ALA A 216 16.66 17.14 -28.71
C ALA A 216 16.43 18.39 -29.58
N HIS A 217 17.18 19.46 -29.34
CA HIS A 217 17.13 20.66 -30.13
C HIS A 217 18.53 20.90 -30.81
N ASN A 218 18.54 21.25 -32.07
CA ASN A 218 19.74 21.59 -32.84
C ASN A 218 20.91 20.58 -32.73
N GLY A 219 20.59 19.25 -32.78
CA GLY A 219 21.65 18.22 -32.75
C GLY A 219 22.09 17.84 -31.33
N GLY A 220 21.56 18.48 -30.28
CA GLY A 220 21.79 18.11 -28.90
C GLY A 220 21.01 16.86 -28.47
N GLY A 221 21.13 16.51 -27.22
CA GLY A 221 20.39 15.39 -26.57
C GLY A 221 19.13 15.87 -25.92
N GLY A 222 18.01 15.14 -26.10
CA GLY A 222 16.82 15.29 -25.21
C GLY A 222 17.11 14.71 -23.85
N GLY A 223 16.49 15.24 -22.79
CA GLY A 223 16.55 14.70 -21.43
C GLY A 223 15.32 13.87 -21.11
N GLY A 224 15.49 12.77 -20.36
CA GLY A 224 14.39 12.04 -19.77
C GLY A 224 13.74 12.82 -18.64
N GLY A 225 12.47 12.56 -18.35
CA GLY A 225 11.76 13.09 -17.17
C GLY A 225 12.08 12.28 -15.91
N GLY A 226 12.06 12.94 -14.75
CA GLY A 226 12.16 12.24 -13.46
C GLY A 226 10.90 11.39 -13.18
N GLY A 227 11.04 10.29 -12.46
CA GLY A 227 9.89 9.54 -11.94
C GLY A 227 9.15 10.31 -10.87
N GLY A 228 7.85 10.11 -10.72
CA GLY A 228 7.05 10.66 -9.63
C GLY A 228 7.41 10.03 -8.29
N GLY A 229 7.18 10.74 -7.19
CA GLY A 229 7.33 10.26 -5.83
C GLY A 229 6.02 10.38 -5.04
N ALA A 230 5.97 9.85 -3.83
CA ALA A 230 4.80 9.94 -2.96
C ALA A 230 4.56 11.39 -2.48
N GLY A 231 5.59 12.22 -2.39
CA GLY A 231 5.54 13.59 -1.89
C GLY A 231 5.57 14.66 -2.98
N GLY A 232 5.82 14.32 -4.25
CA GLY A 232 5.88 15.28 -5.34
C GLY A 232 6.03 14.64 -6.70
N ALA A 233 5.66 15.38 -7.76
CA ALA A 233 5.82 14.96 -9.14
C ALA A 233 7.31 14.97 -9.55
N GLY A 234 7.63 14.20 -10.56
CA GLY A 234 8.93 14.22 -11.20
C GLY A 234 9.12 15.46 -12.07
N ASP A 235 10.36 15.95 -12.17
CA ASP A 235 10.70 17.11 -13.00
C ASP A 235 10.70 16.71 -14.48
N ASN A 236 10.31 17.68 -15.31
CA ASN A 236 10.31 17.51 -16.76
C ASN A 236 11.73 17.46 -17.31
N GLY A 237 11.93 16.64 -18.31
CA GLY A 237 13.16 16.61 -19.08
C GLY A 237 13.48 17.95 -19.72
N VAL A 238 14.71 18.41 -19.60
CA VAL A 238 15.21 19.62 -20.25
C VAL A 238 16.07 19.19 -21.41
N GLY A 239 15.75 19.66 -22.63
CA GLY A 239 16.57 19.44 -23.86
C GLY A 239 17.75 20.40 -23.86
N ASP A 240 18.93 19.90 -24.18
CA ASP A 240 20.10 20.76 -24.33
C ASP A 240 20.05 21.50 -25.69
N THR A 241 20.21 22.84 -25.66
CA THR A 241 20.21 23.70 -26.83
C THR A 241 21.58 23.84 -27.49
N ASN A 242 22.64 23.34 -26.85
CA ASN A 242 24.02 23.69 -27.23
C ASN A 242 24.93 22.50 -27.52
N ASN A 243 24.48 21.45 -28.14
CA ASN A 243 25.35 20.39 -28.70
C ASN A 243 26.47 19.85 -27.76
N TYR A 244 26.40 20.07 -26.45
CA TYR A 244 27.45 19.75 -25.51
C TYR A 244 26.93 18.96 -24.32
N TYR A 245 27.68 18.00 -23.86
CA TYR A 245 27.54 17.08 -22.76
C TYR A 245 27.23 17.80 -21.43
N GLY A 246 26.05 18.36 -21.30
CA GLY A 246 25.60 18.97 -20.05
C GLY A 246 25.22 17.89 -19.04
N GLY A 247 26.09 17.65 -18.05
CA GLY A 247 25.90 16.65 -17.02
C GLY A 247 24.87 17.06 -15.95
N GLY A 248 23.69 17.56 -16.33
CA GLY A 248 22.59 17.83 -15.43
C GLY A 248 21.70 16.61 -15.23
N SER A 249 20.86 16.63 -14.20
CA SER A 249 19.80 15.66 -13.97
C SER A 249 18.45 16.34 -13.86
N ASN A 250 17.41 15.66 -14.32
CA ASN A 250 16.03 16.03 -14.05
C ASN A 250 15.58 15.25 -12.81
N PRO A 251 15.40 15.88 -11.66
CA PRO A 251 15.08 15.22 -10.41
C PRO A 251 13.83 14.38 -10.46
N GLY A 252 13.85 13.27 -9.75
CA GLY A 252 12.63 12.54 -9.40
C GLY A 252 11.83 13.29 -8.35
N GLY A 253 10.55 12.98 -8.28
CA GLY A 253 9.65 13.52 -7.28
C GLY A 253 10.10 13.14 -5.87
N SER A 254 9.86 14.03 -4.92
CA SER A 254 10.21 13.78 -3.52
C SER A 254 9.44 12.60 -2.94
N GLY A 255 10.08 11.84 -2.07
CA GLY A 255 9.39 10.86 -1.24
C GLY A 255 8.60 11.53 -0.12
N LEU A 256 7.86 10.73 0.63
CA LEU A 256 7.08 11.17 1.78
C LEU A 256 7.71 10.63 3.08
N ALA A 257 7.98 11.54 4.02
CA ALA A 257 8.48 11.18 5.34
C ALA A 257 7.36 10.59 6.20
N ASN A 258 7.66 9.49 6.91
CA ASN A 258 6.73 8.84 7.83
C ASN A 258 7.47 8.36 9.08
N ASN A 259 6.90 8.55 10.25
CA ASN A 259 7.50 8.19 11.54
C ASN A 259 6.75 7.08 12.29
N ILE A 260 5.93 6.30 11.62
CA ILE A 260 5.16 5.20 12.24
C ILE A 260 6.05 4.20 12.99
N THR A 261 7.32 4.09 12.59
CA THR A 261 8.32 3.21 13.23
C THR A 261 9.02 3.84 14.44
N GLY A 262 8.58 5.01 14.89
CA GLY A 262 9.22 5.80 15.97
C GLY A 262 10.33 6.74 15.47
N ALA A 263 10.88 6.53 14.28
CA ALA A 263 11.85 7.41 13.63
C ALA A 263 11.35 7.85 12.25
N SER A 264 11.64 9.10 11.84
CA SER A 264 11.26 9.60 10.53
C SER A 264 12.11 8.95 9.44
N VAL A 265 11.45 8.29 8.49
CA VAL A 265 12.05 7.67 7.30
C VAL A 265 11.31 8.17 6.07
N THR A 266 12.06 8.55 5.02
CA THR A 266 11.46 8.94 3.74
C THR A 266 11.32 7.72 2.84
N TYR A 267 10.11 7.54 2.29
CA TYR A 267 9.75 6.43 1.42
C TYR A 267 9.27 6.93 0.07
N SER A 268 9.39 6.08 -0.95
CA SER A 268 8.75 6.28 -2.25
C SER A 268 9.16 7.58 -2.96
N ALA A 269 10.45 7.87 -3.01
CA ALA A 269 10.98 8.91 -3.90
C ALA A 269 11.01 8.40 -5.34
N GLY A 270 10.83 9.29 -6.30
CA GLY A 270 11.03 9.01 -7.72
C GLY A 270 12.50 8.97 -8.10
N GLY A 271 12.83 8.23 -9.15
CA GLY A 271 14.17 8.17 -9.72
C GLY A 271 14.49 9.41 -10.56
N ASN A 272 15.75 9.83 -10.54
CA ASN A 272 16.22 10.93 -11.39
C ASN A 272 16.35 10.48 -12.85
N ALA A 273 16.35 11.41 -13.79
CA ALA A 273 16.70 11.17 -15.17
C ALA A 273 17.91 12.01 -15.59
N PRO A 274 18.79 11.50 -16.48
CA PRO A 274 19.91 12.28 -16.99
C PRO A 274 19.43 13.39 -17.93
N ASN A 275 20.14 14.50 -17.90
CA ASN A 275 19.96 15.61 -18.81
C ASN A 275 20.99 15.48 -19.97
N GLY A 276 20.58 14.91 -21.10
CA GLY A 276 21.45 14.77 -22.27
C GLY A 276 22.40 13.57 -22.21
N ILE A 277 23.63 13.76 -22.75
CA ILE A 277 24.68 12.74 -22.91
C ILE A 277 25.69 12.92 -21.77
N GLY A 278 26.03 11.88 -21.00
CA GLY A 278 27.23 11.89 -20.16
C GLY A 278 27.05 11.72 -18.64
N GLY A 279 25.85 11.53 -18.11
CA GLY A 279 25.64 11.20 -16.68
C GLY A 279 25.42 9.71 -16.49
N ASN A 280 26.23 9.03 -15.71
CA ASN A 280 25.97 7.64 -15.27
C ASN A 280 25.23 7.67 -13.94
N TYR A 281 23.94 7.40 -13.96
CA TYR A 281 23.08 7.30 -12.77
C TYR A 281 22.62 5.85 -12.53
N ASN A 282 23.54 4.93 -12.58
CA ASN A 282 23.34 3.48 -12.50
C ASN A 282 23.23 3.00 -11.04
N SER A 283 22.51 3.66 -10.18
CA SER A 283 22.32 3.20 -8.80
C SER A 283 21.02 2.45 -8.64
N SER A 284 21.12 1.19 -8.19
CA SER A 284 19.94 0.50 -7.65
C SER A 284 19.58 1.12 -6.30
N GLU A 285 18.28 1.22 -6.05
CA GLU A 285 17.76 1.82 -4.84
C GLU A 285 17.86 0.88 -3.64
N SER A 286 17.85 1.48 -2.46
CA SER A 286 17.86 0.73 -1.20
C SER A 286 16.60 -0.13 -1.08
N ALA A 287 16.76 -1.35 -0.60
CA ALA A 287 15.63 -2.21 -0.27
C ALA A 287 14.76 -1.56 0.82
N ASN A 288 13.47 -1.87 0.81
CA ASN A 288 12.49 -1.39 1.79
C ASN A 288 12.26 0.13 1.80
N SER A 289 12.61 0.80 0.70
CA SER A 289 12.38 2.24 0.52
C SER A 289 11.18 2.54 -0.38
N GLY A 290 10.85 1.62 -1.28
CA GLY A 290 9.89 1.87 -2.34
C GLY A 290 10.36 2.90 -3.37
N ASN A 291 11.64 3.30 -3.37
CA ASN A 291 12.14 4.33 -4.28
C ASN A 291 12.23 3.82 -5.71
N GLY A 292 11.86 4.69 -6.65
CA GLY A 292 12.10 4.47 -8.08
C GLY A 292 13.56 4.70 -8.43
N SER A 293 14.10 3.91 -9.33
CA SER A 293 15.50 4.01 -9.73
C SER A 293 15.73 5.07 -10.78
N SER A 294 16.94 5.61 -10.78
CA SER A 294 17.38 6.58 -11.78
C SER A 294 17.51 5.95 -13.17
N GLY A 295 17.13 6.75 -14.17
CA GLY A 295 17.43 6.45 -15.58
C GLY A 295 18.91 6.61 -15.89
N ASN A 296 19.36 6.05 -17.00
CA ASN A 296 20.76 6.12 -17.40
C ASN A 296 20.99 6.96 -18.65
N ALA A 297 22.10 7.70 -18.68
CA ALA A 297 22.52 8.48 -19.83
C ALA A 297 23.10 7.59 -20.97
N GLU A 298 23.09 8.12 -22.18
CA GLU A 298 23.86 7.56 -23.29
C GLU A 298 25.30 8.06 -23.21
N THR A 299 26.24 7.17 -22.95
CA THR A 299 27.67 7.49 -23.08
C THR A 299 28.14 6.99 -24.46
N ALA A 300 28.90 7.80 -25.18
CA ALA A 300 29.40 7.46 -26.52
C ALA A 300 30.06 6.06 -26.51
N GLY A 301 29.44 5.11 -27.20
CA GLY A 301 29.95 3.75 -27.37
C GLY A 301 29.75 2.79 -26.19
N VAL A 302 29.12 3.21 -25.08
CA VAL A 302 28.84 2.33 -23.92
C VAL A 302 27.35 2.37 -23.59
N ASN A 303 26.69 1.24 -23.76
CA ASN A 303 25.31 1.06 -23.28
C ASN A 303 25.36 0.57 -21.84
N ASN A 304 24.97 1.40 -20.90
CA ASN A 304 24.90 1.04 -19.48
C ASN A 304 23.49 0.62 -19.07
N ASN A 305 23.39 -0.39 -18.23
CA ASN A 305 22.14 -0.76 -17.58
C ASN A 305 21.70 0.38 -16.65
N SER A 306 20.40 0.56 -16.47
CA SER A 306 19.86 1.40 -15.40
C SER A 306 19.71 0.59 -14.10
N GLY A 307 19.50 1.29 -12.99
CA GLY A 307 19.34 0.66 -11.68
C GLY A 307 17.97 0.03 -11.46
N ASN A 308 17.89 -0.85 -10.47
CA ASN A 308 16.64 -1.45 -10.00
C ASN A 308 15.97 -0.53 -8.98
N GLY A 309 14.64 -0.49 -8.97
CA GLY A 309 13.88 0.14 -7.91
C GLY A 309 14.05 -0.56 -6.56
N GLY A 310 13.79 0.14 -5.47
CA GLY A 310 13.80 -0.42 -4.13
C GLY A 310 12.55 -1.27 -3.85
N SER A 311 12.68 -2.35 -3.09
CA SER A 311 11.51 -3.10 -2.63
C SER A 311 10.64 -2.25 -1.71
N GLY A 312 9.36 -2.60 -1.60
CA GLY A 312 8.42 -2.01 -0.68
C GLY A 312 8.64 -2.43 0.78
N ILE A 313 7.72 -2.00 1.62
CA ILE A 313 7.69 -2.31 3.06
C ILE A 313 6.24 -2.24 3.56
N VAL A 314 5.89 -3.08 4.52
CA VAL A 314 4.63 -2.99 5.25
C VAL A 314 4.92 -2.89 6.75
N VAL A 315 4.34 -1.90 7.40
CA VAL A 315 4.44 -1.71 8.85
C VAL A 315 3.03 -1.75 9.44
N LEU A 316 2.85 -2.58 10.46
CA LEU A 316 1.64 -2.61 11.27
C LEU A 316 2.00 -2.08 12.67
N LYS A 317 1.18 -1.17 13.21
CA LYS A 317 1.34 -0.61 14.55
C LYS A 317 0.11 -0.99 15.37
N VAL A 318 0.32 -1.81 16.38
CA VAL A 318 -0.73 -2.39 17.22
C VAL A 318 -0.46 -2.04 18.69
N LEU A 319 -1.51 -1.87 19.50
CA LEU A 319 -1.32 -1.76 20.95
C LEU A 319 -0.61 -3.02 21.46
N THR A 320 0.39 -2.84 22.32
CA THR A 320 1.19 -3.97 22.83
C THR A 320 0.35 -4.99 23.60
N SER A 321 -0.76 -4.55 24.22
CA SER A 321 -1.74 -5.44 24.87
C SER A 321 -2.46 -6.37 23.89
N ASP A 322 -2.60 -5.97 22.62
CA ASP A 322 -3.35 -6.68 21.60
C ASP A 322 -2.45 -7.51 20.68
N TYR A 323 -1.13 -7.35 20.83
CA TYR A 323 -0.15 -8.07 20.02
C TYR A 323 -0.05 -9.55 20.41
N THR A 324 -0.41 -10.44 19.51
CA THR A 324 -0.43 -11.90 19.76
C THR A 324 0.93 -12.59 19.69
N GLY A 325 1.92 -11.95 19.08
CA GLY A 325 3.26 -12.55 18.83
C GLY A 325 3.30 -13.52 17.64
N THR A 326 2.17 -13.79 16.96
CA THR A 326 2.08 -14.81 15.91
C THR A 326 2.28 -14.17 14.52
N THR A 327 3.47 -14.37 13.97
CA THR A 327 3.85 -13.85 12.64
C THR A 327 4.62 -14.89 11.82
N THR A 328 4.62 -14.74 10.49
CA THR A 328 5.52 -15.45 9.57
C THR A 328 6.25 -14.44 8.68
N GLY A 329 7.25 -14.89 7.89
CA GLY A 329 8.02 -14.01 7.02
C GLY A 329 9.10 -13.20 7.75
N SER A 330 9.40 -13.55 9.01
CA SER A 330 10.49 -12.96 9.81
C SER A 330 10.44 -11.41 9.90
N PRO A 331 9.30 -10.79 10.24
CA PRO A 331 9.25 -9.35 10.43
C PRO A 331 10.17 -8.91 11.59
N THR A 332 10.67 -7.68 11.51
CA THR A 332 11.30 -7.05 12.67
C THR A 332 10.22 -6.52 13.60
N VAL A 333 10.24 -6.93 14.86
CA VAL A 333 9.29 -6.48 15.89
C VAL A 333 10.01 -5.62 16.91
N THR A 334 9.49 -4.40 17.13
CA THR A 334 10.03 -3.44 18.11
C THR A 334 8.87 -2.80 18.88
N THR A 335 9.19 -2.08 19.96
CA THR A 335 8.20 -1.33 20.74
C THR A 335 8.45 0.17 20.62
N ASP A 336 7.36 0.95 20.59
CA ASP A 336 7.33 2.39 20.60
C ASP A 336 6.25 2.86 21.59
N GLY A 337 6.65 3.21 22.81
CA GLY A 337 5.71 3.49 23.89
C GLY A 337 4.80 2.31 24.21
N SER A 338 3.48 2.53 24.11
CA SER A 338 2.46 1.49 24.33
C SER A 338 2.18 0.62 23.09
N TYR A 339 2.92 0.83 22.00
CA TYR A 339 2.68 0.15 20.75
C TYR A 339 3.78 -0.84 20.41
N THR A 340 3.39 -1.93 19.76
CA THR A 340 4.28 -2.87 19.07
C THR A 340 4.27 -2.55 17.58
N ILE A 341 5.45 -2.41 17.01
CA ILE A 341 5.69 -2.12 15.59
C ILE A 341 6.14 -3.41 14.91
N ILE A 342 5.37 -3.89 13.95
CA ILE A 342 5.65 -5.10 13.19
C ILE A 342 6.05 -4.67 11.77
N LYS A 343 7.34 -4.75 11.44
CA LYS A 343 7.92 -4.30 10.18
C LYS A 343 8.23 -5.47 9.26
N PHE A 344 7.47 -5.61 8.18
CA PHE A 344 7.67 -6.63 7.14
C PHE A 344 8.52 -6.08 6.01
N THR A 345 9.67 -6.68 5.76
CA THR A 345 10.57 -6.42 4.63
C THR A 345 10.51 -7.54 3.58
N ALA A 346 9.75 -8.57 3.85
CA ALA A 346 9.36 -9.67 2.97
C ALA A 346 7.92 -10.07 3.29
N SER A 347 7.27 -10.74 2.36
CA SER A 347 5.89 -11.22 2.55
C SER A 347 5.79 -12.21 3.70
N GLY A 348 4.66 -12.17 4.40
CA GLY A 348 4.41 -13.01 5.56
C GLY A 348 2.97 -12.92 6.02
N THR A 349 2.72 -13.25 7.28
CA THR A 349 1.40 -13.17 7.89
C THR A 349 1.47 -12.58 9.30
N TYR A 350 0.37 -12.02 9.75
CA TYR A 350 0.10 -11.65 11.14
C TYR A 350 -1.23 -12.28 11.57
N THR A 351 -1.25 -13.00 12.69
CA THR A 351 -2.48 -13.49 13.29
C THR A 351 -2.89 -12.57 14.44
N ALA A 352 -4.05 -11.97 14.31
CA ALA A 352 -4.59 -10.97 15.25
C ALA A 352 -5.12 -11.60 16.54
#